data_ca68b60b84ab767b8b77cf7904c255e9
#
_entry.id   ca68b60b84ab767b8b77cf7904c255e9
#
_cell.length_a   1.000
_cell.length_b   1.000
_cell.length_c   1.000
_cell.angle_alpha   90.00
_cell.angle_beta   90.00
_cell.angle_gamma   90.00
#
_symmetry.space_group_name_H-M   'P 1'
#
loop_
_entity.id
_entity.type
_entity.pdbx_description
1 polymer ?
#
loop_
_entity_poly.entity_id
_entity_poly.type
_entity_poly.pdbx_seq_one_letter_code
_entity_poly.pdbx_strand_id
1 'polypeptide(L)'
;MQYTCSYSSPLGEMLIASDGSAVTGLWFIGQKYFGSTLEAEYAEKALPVFGQTVRWLDDYFQGNVPMEMLPVSFNSSSFRIRVWKLLMEIPYGHTVTYGEIARTLEKQTGRRICAQAVGGAVGHNPVSIIVPCHRVIGSNGLTGYAGGLDKKLALLRLEGVNVH
;
A
#
# COMPACT_ATOMS: atom_id res chain seq x y z
N MET A 1 -16.59 12.75 -8.06
CA MET A 1 -16.70 12.64 -6.58
C MET A 1 -16.13 11.32 -6.12
N GLN A 2 -15.48 11.33 -4.96
CA GLN A 2 -15.01 10.11 -4.33
C GLN A 2 -15.89 9.73 -3.15
N TYR A 3 -15.80 8.47 -2.77
CA TYR A 3 -16.58 7.90 -1.66
C TYR A 3 -15.64 7.27 -0.64
N THR A 4 -16.07 7.22 0.61
CA THR A 4 -15.26 6.68 1.71
C THR A 4 -16.04 5.69 2.55
N CYS A 5 -15.31 4.84 3.25
CA CYS A 5 -15.81 3.87 4.20
C CYS A 5 -14.76 3.65 5.29
N SER A 6 -15.18 3.59 6.54
CA SER A 6 -14.27 3.30 7.65
C SER A 6 -14.07 1.79 7.81
N TYR A 7 -12.89 1.40 8.27
CA TYR A 7 -12.56 0.02 8.57
C TYR A 7 -11.77 -0.06 9.87
N SER A 8 -12.22 -0.87 10.81
CA SER A 8 -11.53 -1.10 12.09
C SER A 8 -10.61 -2.30 11.95
N SER A 9 -9.31 -2.05 11.82
CA SER A 9 -8.31 -3.10 11.75
C SER A 9 -7.71 -3.40 13.13
N PRO A 10 -7.08 -4.58 13.30
CA PRO A 10 -6.34 -4.87 14.55
C PRO A 10 -5.21 -3.87 14.84
N LEU A 11 -4.75 -3.13 13.84
CA LEU A 11 -3.67 -2.15 13.99
C LEU A 11 -4.19 -0.71 14.10
N GLY A 12 -5.51 -0.51 14.10
CA GLY A 12 -6.14 0.79 14.24
C GLY A 12 -7.17 1.09 13.15
N GLU A 13 -7.86 2.20 13.31
CA GLU A 13 -8.87 2.64 12.35
C GLU A 13 -8.25 3.03 11.02
N MET A 14 -8.92 2.65 9.95
CA MET A 14 -8.52 2.95 8.58
C MET A 14 -9.65 3.59 7.80
N LEU A 15 -9.30 4.36 6.78
CA LEU A 15 -10.25 4.93 5.83
C LEU A 15 -9.99 4.31 4.46
N ILE A 16 -11.05 3.80 3.83
CA ILE A 16 -11.03 3.29 2.46
C ILE A 16 -11.65 4.35 1.56
N ALA A 17 -11.04 4.63 0.41
CA ALA A 17 -11.59 5.54 -0.58
C ALA A 17 -11.75 4.85 -1.93
N SER A 18 -12.74 5.29 -2.70
CA SER A 18 -13.05 4.77 -4.03
C SER A 18 -13.59 5.86 -4.94
N ASP A 19 -13.38 5.68 -6.25
CA ASP A 19 -13.99 6.53 -7.27
C ASP A 19 -15.39 6.05 -7.69
N GLY A 20 -15.87 4.98 -7.05
CA GLY A 20 -17.15 4.32 -7.36
C GLY A 20 -16.97 2.90 -7.89
N SER A 21 -15.83 2.58 -8.49
CA SER A 21 -15.56 1.27 -9.07
C SER A 21 -14.27 0.64 -8.60
N ALA A 22 -13.26 1.42 -8.25
CA ALA A 22 -11.95 0.93 -7.82
C ALA A 22 -11.55 1.55 -6.51
N VAL A 23 -10.65 0.89 -5.77
CA VAL A 23 -10.02 1.44 -4.57
C VAL A 23 -9.00 2.48 -5.00
N THR A 24 -9.13 3.69 -4.48
CA THR A 24 -8.21 4.80 -4.77
C THR A 24 -7.40 5.21 -3.55
N GLY A 25 -7.78 4.75 -2.37
CA GLY A 25 -7.06 5.04 -1.14
C GLY A 25 -7.38 4.05 -0.04
N LEU A 26 -6.39 3.83 0.81
CA LEU A 26 -6.52 3.06 2.04
C LEU A 26 -5.43 3.54 3.00
N TRP A 27 -5.82 4.19 4.07
CA TRP A 27 -4.89 4.81 5.01
C TRP A 27 -5.25 4.48 6.44
N PHE A 28 -4.22 4.31 7.29
CA PHE A 28 -4.43 4.38 8.74
C PHE A 28 -4.73 5.81 9.14
N ILE A 29 -5.68 6.01 10.03
CA ILE A 29 -6.00 7.34 10.55
C ILE A 29 -4.76 7.92 11.22
N GLY A 30 -4.39 9.13 10.86
CA GLY A 30 -3.24 9.84 11.42
C GLY A 30 -1.89 9.49 10.80
N GLN A 31 -1.86 8.61 9.80
CA GLN A 31 -0.59 8.31 9.13
C GLN A 31 -0.07 9.50 8.32
N LYS A 32 1.24 9.45 8.02
CA LYS A 32 1.86 10.41 7.10
C LYS A 32 1.18 10.32 5.73
N TYR A 33 0.91 11.47 5.13
CA TYR A 33 0.20 11.60 3.84
C TYR A 33 -1.23 11.05 3.84
N PHE A 34 -1.87 11.00 5.00
CA PHE A 34 -3.28 10.58 5.12
C PHE A 34 -4.16 11.36 4.15
N GLY A 35 -4.98 10.63 3.39
CA GLY A 35 -5.93 11.24 2.46
C GLY A 35 -5.30 11.94 1.27
N SER A 36 -4.03 11.67 0.93
CA SER A 36 -3.28 12.40 -0.10
C SER A 36 -3.93 12.38 -1.47
N THR A 37 -4.68 11.32 -1.82
CA THR A 37 -5.38 11.21 -3.11
C THR A 37 -6.87 11.47 -2.99
N LEU A 38 -7.35 11.86 -1.81
CA LEU A 38 -8.76 12.16 -1.58
C LEU A 38 -9.08 13.55 -2.11
N GLU A 39 -10.14 13.66 -2.91
CA GLU A 39 -10.61 14.94 -3.43
C GLU A 39 -11.21 15.79 -2.30
N ALA A 40 -11.33 17.09 -2.53
CA ALA A 40 -11.93 18.02 -1.56
C ALA A 40 -13.38 17.65 -1.23
N GLU A 41 -14.11 17.16 -2.24
CA GLU A 41 -15.48 16.70 -2.05
C GLU A 41 -15.54 15.16 -2.08
N TYR A 42 -15.98 14.58 -1.00
CA TYR A 42 -16.22 13.14 -0.88
C TYR A 42 -17.37 12.88 0.09
N ALA A 43 -17.96 11.70 0.00
CA ALA A 43 -19.09 11.32 0.82
C ALA A 43 -18.98 9.88 1.28
N GLU A 44 -19.50 9.59 2.47
CA GLU A 44 -19.68 8.20 2.90
C GLU A 44 -20.78 7.57 2.06
N LYS A 45 -20.51 6.37 1.54
CA LYS A 45 -21.49 5.64 0.74
C LYS A 45 -21.17 4.16 0.77
N ALA A 46 -22.20 3.33 0.81
CA ALA A 46 -22.03 1.88 0.64
C ALA A 46 -21.79 1.58 -0.83
N LEU A 47 -20.69 0.92 -1.15
CA LEU A 47 -20.33 0.51 -2.50
C LEU A 47 -19.96 -0.98 -2.51
N PRO A 48 -20.23 -1.71 -3.60
CA PRO A 48 -19.78 -3.11 -3.69
C PRO A 48 -18.30 -3.29 -3.50
N VAL A 49 -17.47 -2.37 -4.02
CA VAL A 49 -16.02 -2.43 -3.86
C VAL A 49 -15.57 -2.30 -2.40
N PHE A 50 -16.32 -1.58 -1.57
CA PHE A 50 -16.02 -1.49 -0.14
C PHE A 50 -16.25 -2.83 0.55
N GLY A 51 -17.32 -3.53 0.22
CA GLY A 51 -17.57 -4.88 0.74
C GLY A 51 -16.46 -5.85 0.36
N GLN A 52 -16.01 -5.80 -0.89
CA GLN A 52 -14.90 -6.61 -1.38
C GLN A 52 -13.60 -6.28 -0.62
N THR A 53 -13.34 -5.00 -0.42
CA THR A 53 -12.13 -4.54 0.29
C THR A 53 -12.14 -4.98 1.75
N VAL A 54 -13.28 -4.85 2.42
CA VAL A 54 -13.42 -5.27 3.82
C VAL A 54 -13.19 -6.78 3.95
N ARG A 55 -13.76 -7.60 3.06
CA ARG A 55 -13.53 -9.05 3.06
C ARG A 55 -12.05 -9.39 2.83
N TRP A 56 -11.41 -8.68 1.90
CA TRP A 56 -9.99 -8.83 1.61
C TRP A 56 -9.14 -8.53 2.85
N LEU A 57 -9.42 -7.42 3.52
CA LEU A 57 -8.71 -7.02 4.73
C LEU A 57 -8.98 -7.97 5.90
N ASP A 58 -10.22 -8.43 6.07
CA ASP A 58 -10.55 -9.40 7.10
C ASP A 58 -9.77 -10.70 6.92
N ASP A 59 -9.71 -11.22 5.70
CA ASP A 59 -8.91 -12.40 5.37
C ASP A 59 -7.43 -12.16 5.66
N TYR A 60 -6.91 -11.03 5.24
CA TYR A 60 -5.51 -10.66 5.47
C TYR A 60 -5.16 -10.65 6.96
N PHE A 61 -5.97 -9.97 7.77
CA PHE A 61 -5.71 -9.84 9.21
C PHE A 61 -5.97 -11.13 9.98
N GLN A 62 -6.66 -12.09 9.40
CA GLN A 62 -6.79 -13.43 9.96
C GLN A 62 -5.58 -14.33 9.65
N GLY A 63 -4.61 -13.84 8.92
CA GLY A 63 -3.41 -14.57 8.56
C GLY A 63 -3.53 -15.38 7.26
N ASN A 64 -4.58 -15.16 6.49
CA ASN A 64 -4.78 -15.83 5.20
C ASN A 64 -4.19 -14.98 4.08
N VAL A 65 -3.77 -15.63 2.99
CA VAL A 65 -3.37 -14.93 1.77
C VAL A 65 -4.64 -14.60 0.99
N PRO A 66 -5.03 -13.32 0.86
CA PRO A 66 -6.22 -12.99 0.10
C PRO A 66 -6.05 -13.38 -1.37
N MET A 67 -7.03 -14.10 -1.92
CA MET A 67 -6.97 -14.62 -3.28
C MET A 67 -7.68 -13.72 -4.29
N GLU A 68 -8.56 -12.86 -3.81
CA GLU A 68 -9.31 -11.95 -4.67
C GLU A 68 -8.44 -10.77 -5.09
N MET A 69 -8.46 -10.43 -6.39
CA MET A 69 -7.81 -9.23 -6.89
C MET A 69 -8.79 -8.05 -6.80
N LEU A 70 -8.44 -7.08 -5.96
CA LEU A 70 -9.24 -5.86 -5.85
C LEU A 70 -8.90 -4.90 -6.98
N PRO A 71 -9.89 -4.24 -7.58
CA PRO A 71 -9.62 -3.18 -8.54
C PRO A 71 -9.01 -1.98 -7.82
N VAL A 72 -7.82 -1.57 -8.25
CA VAL A 72 -7.10 -0.42 -7.70
C VAL A 72 -6.82 0.55 -8.82
N SER A 73 -7.09 1.84 -8.57
CA SER A 73 -6.83 2.89 -9.54
C SER A 73 -5.90 3.94 -8.93
N PHE A 74 -4.85 4.28 -9.67
CA PHE A 74 -3.86 5.26 -9.25
C PHE A 74 -4.01 6.55 -10.06
N ASN A 75 -3.92 7.68 -9.36
CA ASN A 75 -3.84 9.01 -9.98
C ASN A 75 -2.60 9.71 -9.41
N SER A 76 -1.48 9.61 -10.12
CA SER A 76 -0.21 10.19 -9.70
C SER A 76 0.75 10.25 -10.88
N SER A 77 2.00 10.62 -10.63
CA SER A 77 3.04 10.63 -11.66
C SER A 77 3.30 9.24 -12.22
N SER A 78 3.77 9.18 -13.46
CA SER A 78 4.08 7.91 -14.11
C SER A 78 5.15 7.13 -13.35
N PHE A 79 6.13 7.81 -12.76
CA PHE A 79 7.16 7.17 -11.93
C PHE A 79 6.57 6.49 -10.70
N ARG A 80 5.74 7.20 -9.93
CA ARG A 80 5.09 6.63 -8.75
C ARG A 80 4.21 5.43 -9.10
N ILE A 81 3.43 5.55 -10.16
CA ILE A 81 2.57 4.45 -10.61
C ILE A 81 3.40 3.22 -10.98
N ARG A 82 4.53 3.39 -11.66
CA ARG A 82 5.45 2.28 -11.95
C ARG A 82 5.95 1.60 -10.69
N VAL A 83 6.37 2.38 -9.70
CA VAL A 83 6.83 1.84 -8.42
C VAL A 83 5.70 1.05 -7.75
N TRP A 84 4.51 1.64 -7.65
CA TRP A 84 3.38 0.97 -6.99
C TRP A 84 2.95 -0.32 -7.69
N LYS A 85 3.01 -0.36 -9.02
CA LYS A 85 2.74 -1.59 -9.77
C LYS A 85 3.77 -2.68 -9.48
N LEU A 86 5.03 -2.32 -9.32
CA LEU A 86 6.05 -3.28 -8.89
C LEU A 86 5.81 -3.79 -7.48
N LEU A 87 5.35 -2.92 -6.57
CA LEU A 87 5.01 -3.35 -5.22
C LEU A 87 3.94 -4.44 -5.23
N MET A 88 2.95 -4.32 -6.11
CA MET A 88 1.87 -5.30 -6.21
C MET A 88 2.35 -6.68 -6.68
N GLU A 89 3.55 -6.77 -7.24
CA GLU A 89 4.17 -8.03 -7.67
C GLU A 89 4.94 -8.72 -6.53
N ILE A 90 5.16 -8.06 -5.39
CA ILE A 90 5.87 -8.65 -4.27
C ILE A 90 4.96 -9.66 -3.58
N PRO A 91 5.31 -10.96 -3.56
CA PRO A 91 4.42 -11.97 -2.97
C PRO A 91 4.26 -11.80 -1.46
N TYR A 92 3.14 -12.27 -0.95
CA TYR A 92 2.88 -12.38 0.49
C TYR A 92 4.04 -13.14 1.17
N GLY A 93 4.51 -12.61 2.29
CA GLY A 93 5.58 -13.23 3.05
C GLY A 93 6.98 -13.00 2.50
N HIS A 94 7.13 -12.14 1.48
CA HIS A 94 8.42 -11.82 0.87
C HIS A 94 8.73 -10.33 1.05
N THR A 95 10.01 -9.99 0.99
CA THR A 95 10.47 -8.61 1.03
C THR A 95 11.43 -8.33 -0.13
N VAL A 96 11.49 -7.08 -0.54
CA VAL A 96 12.49 -6.59 -1.49
C VAL A 96 13.12 -5.32 -0.93
N THR A 97 14.30 -4.98 -1.42
CA THR A 97 14.96 -3.73 -1.03
C THR A 97 14.62 -2.61 -2.01
N TYR A 98 14.78 -1.36 -1.56
CA TYR A 98 14.64 -0.18 -2.43
C TYR A 98 15.59 -0.25 -3.62
N GLY A 99 16.82 -0.74 -3.38
CA GLY A 99 17.81 -0.93 -4.45
C GLY A 99 17.39 -1.96 -5.50
N GLU A 100 16.76 -3.05 -5.09
CA GLU A 100 16.25 -4.05 -6.01
C GLU A 100 15.15 -3.48 -6.91
N ILE A 101 14.25 -2.69 -6.35
CA ILE A 101 13.20 -2.00 -7.12
C ILE A 101 13.85 -1.02 -8.11
N ALA A 102 14.83 -0.24 -7.65
CA ALA A 102 15.54 0.71 -8.50
C ALA A 102 16.19 -0.01 -9.69
N ARG A 103 16.86 -1.13 -9.46
CA ARG A 103 17.48 -1.92 -10.53
C ARG A 103 16.46 -2.46 -11.53
N THR A 104 15.32 -2.92 -11.06
CA THR A 104 14.23 -3.38 -11.94
C THR A 104 13.73 -2.24 -12.81
N LEU A 105 13.52 -1.06 -12.23
CA LEU A 105 13.08 0.12 -12.97
C LEU A 105 14.12 0.58 -13.99
N GLU A 106 15.39 0.53 -13.64
CA GLU A 106 16.48 0.86 -14.57
C GLU A 106 16.46 -0.05 -15.80
N LYS A 107 16.23 -1.34 -15.59
CA LYS A 107 16.10 -2.31 -16.71
C LYS A 107 14.88 -2.01 -17.58
N GLN A 108 13.77 -1.62 -16.98
CA GLN A 108 12.52 -1.33 -17.70
C GLN A 108 12.57 -0.02 -18.47
N THR A 109 13.25 0.99 -17.94
CA THR A 109 13.23 2.34 -18.51
C THR A 109 14.48 2.73 -19.26
N GLY A 110 15.61 2.01 -19.06
CA GLY A 110 16.90 2.38 -19.59
C GLY A 110 17.50 3.64 -18.94
N ARG A 111 16.93 4.11 -17.84
CA ARG A 111 17.38 5.28 -17.12
C ARG A 111 17.95 4.90 -15.78
N ARG A 112 18.90 5.71 -15.28
CA ARG A 112 19.46 5.55 -13.96
C ARG A 112 18.45 6.00 -12.91
N ILE A 113 18.19 5.15 -11.92
CA ILE A 113 17.20 5.42 -10.86
C ILE A 113 17.86 5.13 -9.51
N CYS A 114 17.82 6.12 -8.61
CA CYS A 114 18.40 5.94 -7.28
C CYS A 114 17.38 5.35 -6.30
N ALA A 115 17.87 4.62 -5.31
CA ALA A 115 17.03 4.02 -4.27
C ALA A 115 16.26 5.07 -3.49
N GLN A 116 16.80 6.28 -3.32
CA GLN A 116 16.13 7.36 -2.61
C GLN A 116 14.85 7.83 -3.33
N ALA A 117 14.88 7.91 -4.67
CA ALA A 117 13.69 8.25 -5.45
C ALA A 117 12.60 7.18 -5.31
N VAL A 118 13.01 5.90 -5.31
CA VAL A 118 12.09 4.78 -5.05
C VAL A 118 11.49 4.89 -3.66
N GLY A 119 12.32 5.19 -2.65
CA GLY A 119 11.86 5.37 -1.27
C GLY A 119 10.79 6.44 -1.13
N GLY A 120 10.96 7.56 -1.84
CA GLY A 120 9.96 8.63 -1.87
C GLY A 120 8.62 8.16 -2.46
N ALA A 121 8.67 7.43 -3.57
CA ALA A 121 7.47 6.88 -4.20
C ALA A 121 6.77 5.84 -3.30
N VAL A 122 7.54 4.94 -2.69
CA VAL A 122 7.03 3.92 -1.77
C VAL A 122 6.33 4.59 -0.58
N GLY A 123 6.95 5.64 -0.02
CA GLY A 123 6.39 6.36 1.13
C GLY A 123 5.08 7.10 0.83
N HIS A 124 4.83 7.43 -0.42
CA HIS A 124 3.59 8.12 -0.85
C HIS A 124 2.51 7.16 -1.36
N ASN A 125 2.69 5.84 -1.21
CA ASN A 125 1.67 4.86 -1.59
C ASN A 125 0.32 5.21 -0.95
N PRO A 126 -0.74 5.45 -1.76
CA PRO A 126 -2.05 5.84 -1.22
C PRO A 126 -2.91 4.64 -0.80
N VAL A 127 -2.49 3.41 -1.08
CA VAL A 127 -3.30 2.21 -0.82
C VAL A 127 -2.49 1.22 0.03
N SER A 128 -2.39 1.52 1.32
CA SER A 128 -1.62 0.70 2.26
C SER A 128 -2.12 -0.75 2.28
N ILE A 129 -1.23 -1.69 2.54
CA ILE A 129 -1.47 -3.13 2.67
C ILE A 129 -1.79 -3.79 1.32
N ILE A 130 -2.80 -3.34 0.59
CA ILE A 130 -3.19 -3.89 -0.71
C ILE A 130 -2.06 -3.68 -1.72
N VAL A 131 -1.52 -2.46 -1.76
CA VAL A 131 -0.26 -2.18 -2.42
C VAL A 131 0.82 -2.29 -1.33
N PRO A 132 1.59 -3.39 -1.30
CA PRO A 132 2.31 -3.79 -0.10
C PRO A 132 3.63 -3.05 0.10
N CYS A 133 3.58 -1.75 0.34
CA CYS A 133 4.78 -0.95 0.60
C CYS A 133 5.50 -1.39 1.89
N HIS A 134 4.82 -2.07 2.80
CA HIS A 134 5.44 -2.65 4.00
C HIS A 134 6.43 -3.78 3.66
N ARG A 135 6.37 -4.37 2.46
CA ARG A 135 7.29 -5.42 1.99
C ARG A 135 8.59 -4.86 1.42
N VAL A 136 8.76 -3.55 1.41
CA VAL A 136 10.01 -2.91 0.96
C VAL A 136 10.84 -2.53 2.18
N ILE A 137 12.07 -2.99 2.22
CA ILE A 137 12.99 -2.77 3.34
C ILE A 137 14.29 -2.14 2.83
N GLY A 138 15.06 -1.56 3.76
CA GLY A 138 16.41 -1.11 3.45
C GLY A 138 17.39 -2.29 3.41
N SER A 139 18.54 -2.09 2.81
CA SER A 139 19.59 -3.12 2.74
C SER A 139 20.08 -3.56 4.13
N ASN A 140 19.93 -2.69 5.13
CA ASN A 140 20.34 -2.94 6.51
C ASN A 140 19.16 -3.26 7.45
N GLY A 141 17.98 -3.55 6.91
CA GLY A 141 16.81 -3.91 7.69
C GLY A 141 15.63 -2.96 7.54
N LEU A 142 14.79 -2.88 8.59
CA LEU A 142 13.60 -2.05 8.55
C LEU A 142 13.92 -0.56 8.44
N THR A 143 13.19 0.09 7.54
CA THR A 143 13.21 1.54 7.35
C THR A 143 11.78 2.07 7.38
N GLY A 144 11.59 3.37 7.19
CA GLY A 144 10.33 4.05 7.38
C GLY A 144 9.09 3.41 6.75
N TYR A 145 7.94 3.78 7.30
CA TYR A 145 6.62 3.40 6.82
C TYR A 145 5.66 4.53 7.17
N ALA A 146 4.78 4.90 6.24
CA ALA A 146 3.84 6.01 6.47
C ALA A 146 2.92 5.77 7.68
N GLY A 147 2.54 4.54 7.93
CA GLY A 147 1.75 4.15 9.10
C GLY A 147 2.54 3.99 10.39
N GLY A 148 3.89 4.06 10.33
CA GLY A 148 4.77 3.88 11.47
C GLY A 148 5.47 2.52 11.46
N LEU A 149 6.70 2.46 11.98
CA LEU A 149 7.50 1.24 11.97
C LEU A 149 6.87 0.10 12.77
N ASP A 150 6.14 0.41 13.84
CA ASP A 150 5.41 -0.57 14.63
C ASP A 150 4.37 -1.32 13.79
N LYS A 151 3.64 -0.60 12.93
CA LYS A 151 2.67 -1.21 12.03
C LYS A 151 3.35 -2.01 10.93
N LYS A 152 4.44 -1.50 10.36
CA LYS A 152 5.23 -2.22 9.37
C LYS A 152 5.71 -3.56 9.90
N LEU A 153 6.28 -3.55 11.11
CA LEU A 153 6.73 -4.75 11.78
C LEU A 153 5.59 -5.75 12.03
N ALA A 154 4.44 -5.24 12.49
CA ALA A 154 3.27 -6.07 12.74
C ALA A 154 2.76 -6.74 11.47
N LEU A 155 2.70 -6.00 10.36
CA LEU A 155 2.28 -6.54 9.06
C LEU A 155 3.25 -7.62 8.56
N LEU A 156 4.55 -7.37 8.63
CA LEU A 156 5.55 -8.35 8.21
C LEU A 156 5.50 -9.61 9.07
N ARG A 157 5.34 -9.47 10.38
CA ARG A 157 5.21 -10.62 11.29
C ARG A 157 3.94 -11.42 11.02
N LEU A 158 2.84 -10.74 10.72
CA LEU A 158 1.59 -11.39 10.33
C LEU A 158 1.79 -12.25 9.09
N GLU A 159 2.61 -11.78 8.15
CA GLU A 159 2.92 -12.53 6.92
C GLU A 159 3.99 -13.62 7.13
N GLY A 160 4.48 -13.79 8.34
CA GLY A 160 5.48 -14.81 8.64
C GLY A 160 6.91 -14.42 8.32
N VAL A 161 7.17 -13.14 8.09
CA VAL A 161 8.53 -12.64 7.83
C VAL A 161 9.26 -12.43 9.15
N ASN A 162 10.45 -13.02 9.26
CA ASN A 162 11.33 -12.77 10.40
C ASN A 162 12.02 -11.43 10.22
N VAL A 163 11.75 -10.50 11.15
CA VAL A 163 12.33 -9.17 11.14
C VAL A 163 13.01 -8.89 12.46
N HIS A 164 14.19 -8.33 12.37
CA HIS A 164 15.04 -8.01 13.52
C HIS A 164 15.09 -6.51 13.78
#